data_0e971dea13649eefdedd4069fecf3486
#
_entry.id   0e971dea13649eefdedd4069fecf3486
#
_cell.length_a   1.000
_cell.length_b   1.000
_cell.length_c   1.000
_cell.angle_alpha   90.00
_cell.angle_beta   90.00
_cell.angle_gamma   90.00
#
_symmetry.space_group_name_H-M   'P 1'
#
loop_
_entity.id
_entity.type
_entity.pdbx_description
1 polymer ?
#
loop_
_entity_poly.entity_id
_entity_poly.type
_entity_poly.pdbx_seq_one_letter_code
_entity_poly.pdbx_strand_id
1 'polypeptide(L)'
;NTTADSETAAKTISDGKTVEMAAGKNLTVKQTSNNDGAKVEFDLANDIKIGKDGRDGVDGKIGVNGKDGSSVVINGKDGSIGLNGKDGKDGLTMKGEKGQPGLNGKDGITRIVYEDNNHDKHEVATLDDGLNFTGNNTDTVNKQKLNSLVKVQGEGVDKTTSASFKSAAGNINVKADGTDTLEVQLNKDLKNINTIKNGGNATFTIGGDNFAFNGGNVSIGGNNITNLKSG
;
A
#
# COMPACT_ATOMS: atom_id res chain seq x y z
N ASN A 1 -16.78 32.20 49.07
CA ASN A 1 -17.39 32.74 47.86
C ASN A 1 -16.93 31.89 46.66
N THR A 2 -17.88 31.35 45.92
CA THR A 2 -17.61 30.62 44.70
C THR A 2 -18.11 31.48 43.51
N THR A 3 -17.30 31.67 42.51
CA THR A 3 -17.70 32.23 41.23
C THR A 3 -17.74 31.12 40.19
N ALA A 4 -18.81 31.03 39.41
CA ALA A 4 -18.94 30.11 38.30
C ALA A 4 -18.88 30.88 36.99
N ASP A 5 -18.43 30.23 35.89
CA ASP A 5 -18.30 30.84 34.57
C ASP A 5 -19.61 31.38 33.99
N SER A 6 -20.75 30.90 34.51
CA SER A 6 -22.10 31.27 34.08
C SER A 6 -22.89 32.14 35.09
N GLU A 7 -22.37 32.35 36.31
CA GLU A 7 -22.99 33.19 37.31
C GLU A 7 -22.05 34.29 37.78
N THR A 8 -22.52 35.52 37.74
CA THR A 8 -21.75 36.70 38.08
C THR A 8 -21.88 37.12 39.56
N ALA A 9 -22.74 36.48 40.35
CA ALA A 9 -22.97 36.85 41.72
C ALA A 9 -22.48 35.76 42.70
N ALA A 10 -21.61 36.15 43.62
CA ALA A 10 -21.22 35.31 44.72
C ALA A 10 -22.41 35.05 45.65
N LYS A 11 -22.65 33.78 46.01
CA LYS A 11 -23.70 33.40 46.96
C LYS A 11 -23.12 33.14 48.33
N THR A 12 -23.69 33.82 49.36
CA THR A 12 -23.34 33.54 50.75
C THR A 12 -24.17 32.35 51.25
N ILE A 13 -23.47 31.34 51.78
CA ILE A 13 -24.12 30.17 52.38
C ILE A 13 -24.15 30.40 53.86
N SER A 14 -25.36 30.47 54.41
CA SER A 14 -25.59 30.66 55.83
C SER A 14 -25.39 29.36 56.60
N ASP A 15 -25.18 29.49 57.91
CA ASP A 15 -25.06 28.35 58.82
C ASP A 15 -26.26 27.41 58.72
N GLY A 16 -26.07 26.11 58.80
CA GLY A 16 -27.09 25.09 58.63
C GLY A 16 -27.58 24.82 57.19
N LYS A 17 -26.96 25.42 56.16
CA LYS A 17 -27.26 25.15 54.75
C LYS A 17 -26.24 24.20 54.13
N THR A 18 -26.69 23.45 53.14
CA THR A 18 -25.87 22.45 52.44
C THR A 18 -25.23 23.06 51.18
N VAL A 19 -23.97 22.71 50.94
CA VAL A 19 -23.30 22.93 49.65
C VAL A 19 -23.20 21.59 48.93
N GLU A 20 -23.83 21.49 47.77
CA GLU A 20 -23.72 20.33 46.88
C GLU A 20 -22.52 20.49 45.96
N MET A 21 -21.65 19.49 45.95
CA MET A 21 -20.53 19.36 44.99
C MET A 21 -20.89 18.27 44.01
N ALA A 22 -21.32 18.67 42.79
CA ALA A 22 -21.76 17.75 41.76
C ALA A 22 -20.71 17.59 40.65
N ALA A 23 -20.51 16.37 40.16
CA ALA A 23 -19.70 16.11 38.99
C ALA A 23 -20.47 16.43 37.71
N GLY A 24 -19.86 17.20 36.80
CA GLY A 24 -20.35 17.38 35.46
C GLY A 24 -20.04 16.18 34.55
N LYS A 25 -20.32 16.32 33.25
CA LYS A 25 -19.94 15.30 32.29
C LYS A 25 -18.43 15.04 32.31
N ASN A 26 -18.04 13.80 32.06
CA ASN A 26 -16.65 13.39 32.04
C ASN A 26 -15.89 13.45 33.38
N LEU A 27 -16.59 13.75 34.48
CA LEU A 27 -16.04 13.78 35.81
C LEU A 27 -16.78 12.78 36.71
N THR A 28 -16.08 12.26 37.70
CA THR A 28 -16.64 11.58 38.86
C THR A 28 -16.32 12.40 40.11
N VAL A 29 -17.18 12.35 41.13
CA VAL A 29 -16.92 12.99 42.41
C VAL A 29 -17.04 11.96 43.53
N LYS A 30 -16.10 11.97 44.45
CA LYS A 30 -16.08 11.13 45.62
C LYS A 30 -15.87 12.01 46.85
N GLN A 31 -16.73 11.86 47.84
CA GLN A 31 -16.55 12.47 49.17
C GLN A 31 -16.14 11.42 50.18
N THR A 32 -15.15 11.75 50.97
CA THR A 32 -14.80 11.01 52.20
C THR A 32 -14.78 11.99 53.36
N SER A 33 -15.31 11.57 54.50
CA SER A 33 -15.36 12.40 55.71
C SER A 33 -14.89 11.59 56.92
N ASN A 34 -14.28 12.29 57.90
CA ASN A 34 -13.92 11.79 59.20
C ASN A 34 -14.26 12.88 60.24
N ASN A 35 -13.88 12.65 61.51
CA ASN A 35 -14.15 13.59 62.59
C ASN A 35 -13.45 14.94 62.45
N ASP A 36 -12.38 15.02 61.63
CA ASP A 36 -11.55 16.21 61.46
C ASP A 36 -11.90 17.00 60.20
N GLY A 37 -12.76 16.45 59.33
CA GLY A 37 -13.14 17.13 58.09
C GLY A 37 -13.67 16.22 56.97
N ALA A 38 -13.85 16.84 55.80
CA ALA A 38 -14.28 16.13 54.59
C ALA A 38 -13.34 16.45 53.40
N LYS A 39 -13.01 15.42 52.63
CA LYS A 39 -12.30 15.54 51.32
C LYS A 39 -13.30 15.29 50.19
N VAL A 40 -13.36 16.19 49.24
CA VAL A 40 -14.08 16.01 47.98
C VAL A 40 -13.04 15.90 46.87
N GLU A 41 -13.09 14.80 46.12
CA GLU A 41 -12.15 14.47 45.07
C GLU A 41 -12.90 14.34 43.73
N PHE A 42 -12.43 15.04 42.73
CA PHE A 42 -12.95 15.00 41.38
C PHE A 42 -11.94 14.29 40.49
N ASP A 43 -12.36 13.23 39.81
CA ASP A 43 -11.55 12.48 38.84
C ASP A 43 -12.18 12.56 37.48
N LEU A 44 -11.37 12.36 36.42
CA LEU A 44 -11.87 12.12 35.08
C LEU A 44 -12.58 10.78 35.02
N ALA A 45 -13.72 10.73 34.34
CA ALA A 45 -14.39 9.47 34.04
C ALA A 45 -13.51 8.59 33.13
N ASN A 46 -13.67 7.26 33.25
CA ASN A 46 -12.95 6.33 32.39
C ASN A 46 -13.27 6.53 30.91
N ASP A 47 -14.51 6.93 30.58
CA ASP A 47 -14.99 7.27 29.25
C ASP A 47 -15.20 8.78 29.16
N ILE A 48 -14.37 9.46 28.37
CA ILE A 48 -14.49 10.90 28.11
C ILE A 48 -15.19 11.09 26.77
N LYS A 49 -16.35 11.79 26.78
CA LYS A 49 -17.11 12.15 25.59
C LYS A 49 -17.12 13.66 25.43
N ILE A 50 -16.56 14.12 24.32
CA ILE A 50 -16.51 15.53 23.93
C ILE A 50 -17.48 15.74 22.75
N GLY A 51 -18.36 16.72 22.87
CA GLY A 51 -19.46 16.90 21.94
C GLY A 51 -20.74 16.17 22.39
N LYS A 52 -21.71 16.09 21.53
CA LYS A 52 -23.01 15.47 21.77
C LYS A 52 -23.51 14.79 20.51
N ASP A 53 -23.88 13.52 20.61
CA ASP A 53 -24.45 12.74 19.52
C ASP A 53 -25.92 13.16 19.23
N GLY A 54 -26.38 12.83 18.02
CA GLY A 54 -27.77 12.91 17.61
C GLY A 54 -28.15 14.19 16.87
N ARG A 55 -29.47 14.34 16.67
CA ARG A 55 -30.05 15.43 15.86
C ARG A 55 -29.68 16.83 16.37
N ASP A 56 -29.59 16.98 17.67
CA ASP A 56 -29.19 18.22 18.37
C ASP A 56 -27.76 18.11 18.91
N GLY A 57 -26.93 17.34 18.19
CA GLY A 57 -25.54 17.09 18.55
C GLY A 57 -24.66 18.34 18.42
N VAL A 58 -23.55 18.31 19.12
CA VAL A 58 -22.50 19.33 19.05
C VAL A 58 -21.18 18.65 18.71
N ASP A 59 -20.50 19.15 17.70
CA ASP A 59 -19.20 18.64 17.27
C ASP A 59 -18.17 18.72 18.41
N GLY A 60 -17.59 17.58 18.77
CA GLY A 60 -16.52 17.52 19.76
C GLY A 60 -15.16 17.66 19.09
N LYS A 61 -14.21 18.26 19.80
CA LYS A 61 -12.83 18.43 19.31
C LYS A 61 -11.84 18.26 20.46
N ILE A 62 -10.74 17.56 20.19
CA ILE A 62 -9.60 17.47 21.10
C ILE A 62 -8.38 17.98 20.36
N GLY A 63 -7.68 18.96 20.91
CA GLY A 63 -6.45 19.52 20.37
C GLY A 63 -5.29 19.47 21.36
N VAL A 64 -4.12 19.09 20.87
CA VAL A 64 -2.86 19.22 21.60
C VAL A 64 -1.98 20.14 20.79
N ASN A 65 -1.64 21.31 21.34
CA ASN A 65 -0.89 22.35 20.64
C ASN A 65 0.56 22.39 21.11
N GLY A 66 1.48 22.45 20.19
CA GLY A 66 2.88 22.76 20.44
C GLY A 66 3.14 24.28 20.49
N LYS A 67 4.21 24.68 21.14
CA LYS A 67 4.60 26.09 21.30
C LYS A 67 4.85 26.82 19.97
N ASP A 68 5.28 26.08 18.96
CA ASP A 68 5.70 26.58 17.65
C ASP A 68 4.64 26.44 16.56
N GLY A 69 3.37 26.26 16.93
CA GLY A 69 2.27 26.12 15.99
C GLY A 69 2.01 24.68 15.52
N SER A 70 2.82 23.71 15.95
CA SER A 70 2.50 22.29 15.75
C SER A 70 1.26 21.89 16.54
N SER A 71 0.48 20.93 16.04
CA SER A 71 -0.68 20.41 16.76
C SER A 71 -1.13 19.03 16.28
N VAL A 72 -1.78 18.33 17.17
CA VAL A 72 -2.59 17.12 16.86
C VAL A 72 -4.02 17.45 17.19
N VAL A 73 -4.94 17.20 16.26
CA VAL A 73 -6.37 17.50 16.42
C VAL A 73 -7.19 16.27 16.07
N ILE A 74 -8.05 15.85 17.01
CA ILE A 74 -9.11 14.86 16.77
C ILE A 74 -10.41 15.63 16.59
N ASN A 75 -11.03 15.51 15.42
CA ASN A 75 -12.19 16.30 15.04
C ASN A 75 -13.44 15.41 14.91
N GLY A 76 -14.39 15.62 15.79
CA GLY A 76 -15.66 14.88 15.78
C GLY A 76 -16.64 15.35 14.69
N LYS A 77 -16.39 16.48 14.04
CA LYS A 77 -17.25 16.99 12.98
C LYS A 77 -17.27 16.10 11.75
N ASP A 78 -16.10 15.62 11.34
CA ASP A 78 -15.90 14.84 10.12
C ASP A 78 -15.11 13.54 10.34
N GLY A 79 -14.79 13.22 11.60
CA GLY A 79 -14.03 12.01 11.95
C GLY A 79 -12.58 12.05 11.53
N SER A 80 -12.01 13.24 11.29
CA SER A 80 -10.61 13.39 10.88
C SER A 80 -9.64 13.50 12.06
N ILE A 81 -8.37 13.18 11.78
CA ILE A 81 -7.23 13.45 12.66
C ILE A 81 -6.28 14.36 11.89
N GLY A 82 -6.06 15.57 12.40
CA GLY A 82 -5.09 16.52 11.87
C GLY A 82 -3.74 16.39 12.59
N LEU A 83 -2.67 16.32 11.81
CA LEU A 83 -1.29 16.38 12.27
C LEU A 83 -0.65 17.60 11.61
N ASN A 84 -0.48 18.67 12.36
CA ASN A 84 0.11 19.91 11.85
C ASN A 84 1.57 20.00 12.30
N GLY A 85 2.46 20.18 11.33
CA GLY A 85 3.86 20.40 11.61
C GLY A 85 4.14 21.80 12.16
N LYS A 86 5.40 22.10 12.42
CA LYS A 86 5.86 23.40 12.90
C LYS A 86 5.41 24.52 11.95
N ASP A 87 4.88 25.60 12.48
CA ASP A 87 4.38 26.76 11.74
C ASP A 87 3.28 26.38 10.71
N GLY A 88 2.53 25.29 10.97
CA GLY A 88 1.49 24.77 10.07
C GLY A 88 2.02 24.17 8.76
N LYS A 89 3.34 23.92 8.67
CA LYS A 89 3.98 23.31 7.52
C LYS A 89 4.04 21.79 7.66
N ASP A 90 4.15 21.10 6.52
CA ASP A 90 4.29 19.64 6.45
C ASP A 90 3.21 18.87 7.23
N GLY A 91 2.04 19.48 7.35
CA GLY A 91 0.88 18.89 8.02
C GLY A 91 0.09 17.98 7.09
N LEU A 92 -0.71 17.12 7.71
CA LEU A 92 -1.71 16.32 6.99
C LEU A 92 -3.00 16.20 7.81
N THR A 93 -4.11 16.00 7.10
CA THR A 93 -5.40 15.61 7.70
C THR A 93 -5.78 14.22 7.19
N MET A 94 -6.02 13.30 8.12
CA MET A 94 -6.27 11.90 7.83
C MET A 94 -7.68 11.50 8.25
N LYS A 95 -8.36 10.72 7.41
CA LYS A 95 -9.68 10.14 7.70
C LYS A 95 -9.91 8.84 6.93
N GLY A 96 -10.95 8.09 7.31
CA GLY A 96 -11.46 6.98 6.53
C GLY A 96 -12.42 7.51 5.45
N GLU A 97 -12.13 7.21 4.18
CA GLU A 97 -13.01 7.52 3.04
C GLU A 97 -13.13 6.32 2.11
N LYS A 98 -14.15 6.34 1.25
CA LYS A 98 -14.23 5.41 0.13
C LYS A 98 -13.16 5.80 -0.89
N GLY A 99 -12.18 4.92 -1.08
CA GLY A 99 -11.07 5.11 -2.02
C GLY A 99 -11.27 4.36 -3.33
N GLN A 100 -10.20 4.27 -4.11
CA GLN A 100 -10.17 3.49 -5.34
C GLN A 100 -10.41 2.00 -5.07
N PRO A 101 -10.98 1.26 -6.04
CA PRO A 101 -11.12 -0.19 -5.94
C PRO A 101 -9.76 -0.84 -5.76
N GLY A 102 -9.70 -1.92 -4.99
CA GLY A 102 -8.55 -2.80 -4.97
C GLY A 102 -8.39 -3.56 -6.29
N LEU A 103 -7.39 -4.40 -6.39
CA LEU A 103 -7.01 -5.12 -7.61
C LEU A 103 -8.14 -5.98 -8.21
N ASN A 104 -9.10 -6.45 -7.37
CA ASN A 104 -10.26 -7.22 -7.80
C ASN A 104 -11.49 -6.38 -8.20
N GLY A 105 -11.45 -5.09 -8.01
CA GLY A 105 -12.17 -4.05 -8.73
C GLY A 105 -13.68 -3.93 -8.63
N LYS A 106 -14.40 -4.55 -7.68
CA LYS A 106 -15.87 -4.43 -7.70
C LYS A 106 -16.40 -3.12 -7.10
N ASP A 107 -15.85 -2.68 -5.98
CA ASP A 107 -16.27 -1.46 -5.30
C ASP A 107 -15.06 -0.78 -4.64
N GLY A 108 -15.11 0.54 -4.51
CA GLY A 108 -14.10 1.27 -3.75
C GLY A 108 -14.09 0.77 -2.31
N ILE A 109 -12.92 0.40 -1.81
CA ILE A 109 -12.73 -0.02 -0.42
C ILE A 109 -12.57 1.19 0.49
N THR A 110 -12.92 1.05 1.75
CA THR A 110 -12.60 2.08 2.75
C THR A 110 -11.10 2.14 2.94
N ARG A 111 -10.52 3.32 2.74
CA ARG A 111 -9.09 3.57 2.86
C ARG A 111 -8.80 4.63 3.90
N ILE A 112 -7.61 4.64 4.43
CA ILE A 112 -7.04 5.82 5.07
C ILE A 112 -6.67 6.77 3.93
N VAL A 113 -7.30 7.94 3.92
CA VAL A 113 -6.99 9.04 2.99
C VAL A 113 -6.41 10.17 3.80
N TYR A 114 -5.30 10.73 3.37
CA TYR A 114 -4.78 11.96 3.95
C TYR A 114 -4.71 13.06 2.90
N GLU A 115 -4.95 14.26 3.34
CA GLU A 115 -4.78 15.50 2.58
C GLU A 115 -3.54 16.21 3.10
N ASP A 116 -2.63 16.53 2.22
CA ASP A 116 -1.40 17.25 2.55
C ASP A 116 -1.62 18.77 2.67
N ASN A 117 -0.57 19.54 2.90
CA ASN A 117 -0.64 20.98 3.03
C ASN A 117 -0.96 21.73 1.73
N ASN A 118 -0.89 21.08 0.58
CA ASN A 118 -1.30 21.61 -0.72
C ASN A 118 -2.75 21.29 -1.06
N HIS A 119 -3.47 20.62 -0.14
CA HIS A 119 -4.82 20.08 -0.34
C HIS A 119 -4.90 18.92 -1.34
N ASP A 120 -3.78 18.27 -1.62
CA ASP A 120 -3.75 17.07 -2.45
C ASP A 120 -4.11 15.83 -1.60
N LYS A 121 -5.00 15.01 -2.15
CA LYS A 121 -5.45 13.78 -1.50
C LYS A 121 -4.58 12.59 -1.91
N HIS A 122 -4.18 11.81 -0.93
CA HIS A 122 -3.39 10.60 -1.07
C HIS A 122 -4.08 9.43 -0.39
N GLU A 123 -4.15 8.30 -1.08
CA GLU A 123 -4.70 7.06 -0.54
C GLU A 123 -3.60 6.14 -0.02
N VAL A 124 -3.80 5.59 1.16
CA VAL A 124 -2.90 4.57 1.70
C VAL A 124 -3.23 3.23 1.07
N ALA A 125 -2.24 2.61 0.44
CA ALA A 125 -2.38 1.29 -0.17
C ALA A 125 -2.67 0.22 0.89
N THR A 126 -3.42 -0.80 0.49
CA THR A 126 -3.74 -1.97 1.30
C THR A 126 -3.23 -3.24 0.64
N LEU A 127 -3.37 -4.38 1.31
CA LEU A 127 -3.04 -5.69 0.73
C LEU A 127 -3.96 -6.10 -0.44
N ASP A 128 -5.04 -5.35 -0.67
CA ASP A 128 -5.91 -5.55 -1.84
C ASP A 128 -5.41 -4.82 -3.09
N ASP A 129 -4.39 -4.00 -2.95
CA ASP A 129 -3.69 -3.36 -4.06
C ASP A 129 -2.59 -4.27 -4.60
N GLY A 130 -2.06 -3.94 -5.77
CA GLY A 130 -1.03 -4.73 -6.40
C GLY A 130 -0.76 -4.29 -7.84
N LEU A 131 -0.18 -5.20 -8.61
CA LEU A 131 0.16 -4.98 -10.01
C LEU A 131 -0.60 -5.95 -10.92
N ASN A 132 -0.90 -5.49 -12.10
CA ASN A 132 -1.41 -6.30 -13.20
C ASN A 132 -0.25 -6.70 -14.12
N PHE A 133 -0.18 -7.97 -14.47
CA PHE A 133 0.79 -8.50 -15.42
C PHE A 133 0.06 -9.13 -16.60
N THR A 134 0.51 -8.84 -17.80
CA THR A 134 0.04 -9.47 -19.03
C THR A 134 1.23 -9.80 -19.92
N GLY A 135 1.03 -10.70 -20.84
CA GLY A 135 1.99 -11.02 -21.91
C GLY A 135 1.47 -10.54 -23.26
N ASN A 136 1.95 -11.16 -24.34
CA ASN A 136 1.46 -10.90 -25.70
C ASN A 136 -0.05 -11.21 -25.86
N ASN A 137 -0.60 -12.04 -24.97
CA ASN A 137 -2.04 -12.34 -24.87
C ASN A 137 -2.74 -11.28 -24.01
N THR A 138 -2.81 -10.06 -24.46
CA THR A 138 -3.25 -8.87 -23.71
C THR A 138 -4.65 -8.97 -23.10
N ASP A 139 -5.50 -9.87 -23.60
CA ASP A 139 -6.84 -10.16 -23.05
C ASP A 139 -6.80 -10.95 -21.74
N THR A 140 -5.64 -11.47 -21.36
CA THR A 140 -5.44 -12.21 -20.11
C THR A 140 -4.55 -11.43 -19.17
N VAL A 141 -5.06 -11.13 -17.96
CA VAL A 141 -4.34 -10.36 -16.94
C VAL A 141 -4.18 -11.16 -15.66
N ASN A 142 -2.96 -11.30 -15.20
CA ASN A 142 -2.63 -11.84 -13.88
C ASN A 142 -2.63 -10.72 -12.86
N LYS A 143 -3.61 -10.73 -11.95
CA LYS A 143 -3.76 -9.74 -10.87
C LYS A 143 -2.96 -10.21 -9.66
N GLN A 144 -1.90 -9.49 -9.33
CA GLN A 144 -0.99 -9.85 -8.23
C GLN A 144 -1.13 -8.84 -7.09
N LYS A 145 -1.79 -9.28 -6.01
CA LYS A 145 -1.92 -8.48 -4.78
C LYS A 145 -0.56 -8.32 -4.09
N LEU A 146 -0.44 -7.30 -3.25
CA LEU A 146 0.73 -7.15 -2.36
C LEU A 146 0.90 -8.44 -1.52
N ASN A 147 2.13 -8.86 -1.28
CA ASN A 147 2.53 -10.12 -0.64
C ASN A 147 2.20 -11.39 -1.43
N SER A 148 1.73 -11.31 -2.66
CA SER A 148 1.56 -12.49 -3.52
C SER A 148 2.84 -12.81 -4.28
N LEU A 149 2.97 -14.08 -4.69
CA LEU A 149 4.10 -14.54 -5.47
C LEU A 149 3.85 -14.34 -6.96
N VAL A 150 4.77 -13.66 -7.63
CA VAL A 150 4.84 -13.58 -9.10
C VAL A 150 5.81 -14.63 -9.60
N LYS A 151 5.40 -15.43 -10.59
CA LYS A 151 6.24 -16.44 -11.23
C LYS A 151 6.52 -16.02 -12.66
N VAL A 152 7.81 -15.99 -13.03
CA VAL A 152 8.30 -15.87 -14.41
C VAL A 152 9.09 -17.15 -14.70
N GLN A 153 8.64 -17.94 -15.65
CA GLN A 153 9.19 -19.28 -15.91
C GLN A 153 9.45 -19.47 -17.42
N GLY A 154 10.51 -20.19 -17.74
CA GLY A 154 10.73 -20.72 -19.09
C GLY A 154 9.80 -21.90 -19.34
N GLU A 155 9.17 -21.94 -20.51
CA GLU A 155 8.34 -23.06 -20.92
C GLU A 155 9.16 -24.35 -21.00
N GLY A 156 8.62 -25.45 -20.46
CA GLY A 156 9.25 -26.77 -20.47
C GLY A 156 10.45 -26.93 -19.53
N VAL A 157 10.74 -25.96 -18.69
CA VAL A 157 11.82 -26.02 -17.70
C VAL A 157 11.24 -26.24 -16.29
N ASP A 158 11.35 -27.45 -15.79
CA ASP A 158 10.93 -27.79 -14.42
C ASP A 158 12.02 -27.46 -13.38
N LYS A 159 11.72 -27.71 -12.10
CA LYS A 159 12.64 -27.46 -10.99
C LYS A 159 13.97 -28.22 -11.11
N THR A 160 13.91 -29.46 -11.55
CA THR A 160 15.10 -30.34 -11.67
C THR A 160 15.98 -29.89 -12.83
N THR A 161 15.37 -29.61 -13.97
CA THR A 161 16.05 -29.06 -15.15
C THR A 161 16.66 -27.71 -14.85
N SER A 162 15.92 -26.84 -14.13
CA SER A 162 16.41 -25.52 -13.73
C SER A 162 17.66 -25.59 -12.86
N ALA A 163 17.73 -26.57 -11.93
CA ALA A 163 18.87 -26.71 -11.03
C ALA A 163 20.20 -27.06 -11.78
N SER A 164 20.10 -27.72 -12.92
CA SER A 164 21.24 -28.11 -13.75
C SER A 164 21.38 -27.30 -15.06
N PHE A 165 20.54 -26.26 -15.22
CA PHE A 165 20.47 -25.51 -16.46
C PHE A 165 21.75 -24.73 -16.74
N LYS A 166 22.28 -24.90 -17.95
CA LYS A 166 23.45 -24.17 -18.44
C LYS A 166 23.01 -23.22 -19.54
N SER A 167 23.04 -21.93 -19.27
CA SER A 167 22.68 -20.92 -20.25
C SER A 167 23.84 -20.57 -21.18
N ALA A 168 23.52 -20.17 -22.41
CA ALA A 168 24.47 -19.56 -23.34
C ALA A 168 24.39 -18.03 -23.14
N ALA A 169 25.42 -17.44 -22.53
CA ALA A 169 25.43 -16.02 -22.19
C ALA A 169 25.39 -15.10 -23.44
N GLY A 170 24.70 -13.97 -23.31
CA GLY A 170 24.64 -12.93 -24.35
C GLY A 170 23.58 -13.14 -25.44
N ASN A 171 22.66 -14.11 -25.23
CA ASN A 171 21.60 -14.40 -26.21
C ASN A 171 20.23 -13.82 -25.85
N ILE A 172 19.97 -13.56 -24.56
CA ILE A 172 18.71 -12.97 -24.11
C ILE A 172 18.97 -11.58 -23.55
N ASN A 173 18.15 -10.64 -23.96
CA ASN A 173 18.09 -9.29 -23.43
C ASN A 173 16.69 -9.01 -22.90
N VAL A 174 16.59 -8.27 -21.82
CA VAL A 174 15.31 -7.72 -21.33
C VAL A 174 15.43 -6.20 -21.40
N LYS A 175 14.62 -5.59 -22.26
CA LYS A 175 14.63 -4.15 -22.51
C LYS A 175 13.37 -3.51 -21.96
N ALA A 176 13.52 -2.49 -21.13
CA ALA A 176 12.42 -1.64 -20.71
C ALA A 176 12.10 -0.61 -21.79
N ASP A 177 10.81 -0.34 -22.02
CA ASP A 177 10.34 0.69 -22.96
C ASP A 177 10.21 2.09 -22.31
N GLY A 178 10.33 2.16 -20.99
CA GLY A 178 10.19 3.41 -20.22
C GLY A 178 8.78 3.69 -19.74
N THR A 179 7.81 2.80 -20.00
CA THR A 179 6.42 2.89 -19.55
C THR A 179 6.01 1.67 -18.74
N ASP A 180 5.54 0.63 -19.37
CA ASP A 180 4.95 -0.53 -18.71
C ASP A 180 5.45 -1.89 -19.23
N THR A 181 6.31 -1.90 -20.24
CA THR A 181 6.70 -3.13 -20.92
C THR A 181 8.17 -3.49 -20.69
N LEU A 182 8.40 -4.74 -20.30
CA LEU A 182 9.71 -5.40 -20.32
C LEU A 182 9.72 -6.40 -21.49
N GLU A 183 10.36 -6.01 -22.59
CA GLU A 183 10.46 -6.82 -23.79
C GLU A 183 11.59 -7.84 -23.68
N VAL A 184 11.26 -9.14 -23.75
CA VAL A 184 12.24 -10.22 -23.76
C VAL A 184 12.65 -10.47 -25.20
N GLN A 185 13.92 -10.27 -25.50
CA GLN A 185 14.49 -10.31 -26.84
C GLN A 185 15.50 -11.45 -26.94
N LEU A 186 15.42 -12.24 -28.02
CA LEU A 186 16.46 -13.18 -28.41
C LEU A 186 17.42 -12.49 -29.40
N ASN A 187 18.73 -12.61 -29.16
CA ASN A 187 19.73 -12.11 -30.06
C ASN A 187 19.62 -12.82 -31.43
N LYS A 188 19.60 -12.06 -32.50
CA LYS A 188 19.59 -12.61 -33.86
C LYS A 188 20.86 -13.42 -34.20
N ASP A 189 21.98 -13.06 -33.56
CA ASP A 189 23.28 -13.74 -33.72
C ASP A 189 23.51 -14.57 -32.43
N LEU A 190 23.08 -15.84 -32.45
CA LEU A 190 23.23 -16.72 -31.29
C LEU A 190 24.71 -17.09 -31.09
N LYS A 191 25.18 -16.99 -29.83
CA LYS A 191 26.56 -17.25 -29.42
C LYS A 191 26.59 -18.35 -28.34
N ASN A 192 27.72 -19.04 -28.26
CA ASN A 192 27.97 -20.07 -27.23
C ASN A 192 26.91 -21.20 -27.21
N ILE A 193 26.32 -21.48 -28.36
CA ILE A 193 25.38 -22.60 -28.52
C ILE A 193 26.18 -23.82 -28.96
N ASN A 194 26.26 -24.83 -28.13
CA ASN A 194 26.99 -26.05 -28.45
C ASN A 194 26.24 -26.95 -29.42
N THR A 195 24.95 -27.06 -29.28
CA THR A 195 24.13 -27.94 -30.15
C THR A 195 22.72 -27.36 -30.32
N ILE A 196 22.16 -27.56 -31.49
CA ILE A 196 20.74 -27.38 -31.81
C ILE A 196 20.17 -28.76 -32.11
N LYS A 197 19.22 -29.21 -31.29
CA LYS A 197 18.60 -30.54 -31.41
C LYS A 197 17.10 -30.41 -31.55
N ASN A 198 16.53 -31.23 -32.42
CA ASN A 198 15.10 -31.51 -32.41
C ASN A 198 14.86 -32.86 -31.72
N GLY A 199 13.83 -32.97 -30.89
CA GLY A 199 13.56 -34.10 -30.00
C GLY A 199 13.36 -35.48 -30.63
N GLY A 200 13.75 -35.72 -31.84
CA GLY A 200 13.65 -37.03 -32.50
C GLY A 200 14.25 -37.05 -33.91
N ASN A 201 13.73 -36.30 -34.84
CA ASN A 201 14.24 -36.16 -36.19
C ASN A 201 14.78 -34.75 -36.39
N ALA A 202 16.08 -34.62 -36.39
CA ALA A 202 16.73 -33.33 -36.56
C ALA A 202 16.41 -32.77 -37.94
N THR A 203 15.66 -31.69 -37.99
CA THR A 203 15.47 -30.92 -39.22
C THR A 203 16.15 -29.57 -39.01
N PHE A 204 17.20 -29.32 -39.76
CA PHE A 204 17.84 -28.02 -39.80
C PHE A 204 17.33 -27.28 -41.02
N THR A 205 16.47 -26.28 -40.84
CA THR A 205 15.90 -25.50 -41.96
C THR A 205 16.30 -24.04 -41.78
N ILE A 206 17.06 -23.50 -42.74
CA ILE A 206 17.33 -22.06 -42.82
C ILE A 206 16.53 -21.54 -44.00
N GLY A 207 15.70 -20.53 -43.78
CA GLY A 207 14.98 -19.83 -44.84
C GLY A 207 15.86 -18.77 -45.50
N GLY A 208 15.75 -18.61 -46.83
CA GLY A 208 16.52 -17.69 -47.65
C GLY A 208 17.26 -18.39 -48.78
N ASP A 209 17.82 -17.64 -49.71
CA ASP A 209 18.32 -18.16 -50.99
C ASP A 209 19.66 -18.89 -50.89
N ASN A 210 20.40 -18.76 -49.79
CA ASN A 210 21.71 -19.39 -49.65
C ASN A 210 21.97 -19.91 -48.22
N PHE A 211 22.45 -21.12 -48.14
CA PHE A 211 23.06 -21.73 -46.98
C PHE A 211 24.53 -22.01 -47.25
N ALA A 212 25.43 -21.40 -46.50
CA ALA A 212 26.86 -21.54 -46.70
C ALA A 212 27.54 -22.10 -45.43
N PHE A 213 28.36 -23.12 -45.62
CA PHE A 213 29.33 -23.58 -44.61
C PHE A 213 30.67 -22.93 -44.92
N ASN A 214 31.11 -22.00 -44.06
CA ASN A 214 32.38 -21.31 -44.28
C ASN A 214 33.38 -21.62 -43.17
N GLY A 215 34.64 -21.85 -43.55
CA GLY A 215 35.77 -21.92 -42.61
C GLY A 215 36.00 -23.27 -41.92
N GLY A 216 35.46 -24.39 -42.44
CA GLY A 216 35.68 -25.72 -41.88
C GLY A 216 35.07 -26.83 -42.74
N ASN A 217 35.38 -28.08 -42.38
CA ASN A 217 34.83 -29.25 -43.05
C ASN A 217 33.40 -29.53 -42.63
N VAL A 218 32.54 -29.92 -43.57
CA VAL A 218 31.20 -30.46 -43.29
C VAL A 218 31.32 -31.97 -43.17
N SER A 219 31.02 -32.49 -41.94
CA SER A 219 30.93 -33.92 -41.70
C SER A 219 29.47 -34.36 -41.73
N ILE A 220 29.14 -35.29 -42.61
CA ILE A 220 27.80 -35.84 -42.80
C ILE A 220 27.61 -37.14 -42.03
N GLY A 221 28.65 -37.58 -41.29
CA GLY A 221 28.56 -38.70 -40.35
C GLY A 221 28.15 -40.03 -40.96
N GLY A 222 28.61 -40.33 -42.18
CA GLY A 222 28.29 -41.56 -42.89
C GLY A 222 26.91 -41.58 -43.59
N ASN A 223 26.16 -40.51 -43.57
CA ASN A 223 24.90 -40.38 -44.29
C ASN A 223 25.14 -39.93 -45.74
N ASN A 224 24.20 -40.26 -46.61
CA ASN A 224 24.24 -39.86 -47.99
C ASN A 224 23.77 -38.42 -48.20
N ILE A 225 24.42 -37.68 -49.07
CA ILE A 225 23.88 -36.43 -49.60
C ILE A 225 22.98 -36.79 -50.80
N THR A 226 21.69 -36.48 -50.70
CA THR A 226 20.71 -36.74 -51.75
C THR A 226 20.21 -35.43 -52.34
N ASN A 227 19.66 -35.50 -53.57
CA ASN A 227 19.08 -34.32 -54.25
C ASN A 227 20.09 -33.24 -54.62
N LEU A 228 21.36 -33.60 -54.86
CA LEU A 228 22.32 -32.70 -55.44
C LEU A 228 21.91 -32.49 -56.92
N LYS A 229 21.67 -31.21 -57.28
CA LYS A 229 21.56 -30.83 -58.68
C LYS A 229 22.97 -30.90 -59.31
N SER A 230 23.05 -31.48 -60.44
CA SER A 230 24.24 -31.37 -61.34
C SER A 230 24.45 -29.90 -61.66
N GLY A 231 25.70 -29.42 -61.49
CA GLY A 231 26.08 -28.08 -61.89
C GLY A 231 26.17 -27.97 -63.38
#